data_d5b0fde5fa22b1d82b64031ec6a6a16a
#
_entry.id   d5b0fde5fa22b1d82b64031ec6a6a16a
#
_cell.length_a   1.000
_cell.length_b   1.000
_cell.length_c   1.000
_cell.angle_alpha   90.00
_cell.angle_beta   90.00
_cell.angle_gamma   90.00
#
_symmetry.space_group_name_H-M   'P 1'
#
loop_
_entity.id
_entity.type
_entity.pdbx_description
1 polymer ?
#
loop_
_entity_poly.entity_id
_entity_poly.type
_entity_poly.pdbx_seq_one_letter_code
_entity_poly.pdbx_strand_id
1 'polypeptide(L)'
;MANALHVLFVPGAWLGGWSWIPVATRVAAAGYGVTTLTLPGLAPGDDRTGLMLEDAIGHVAEAVTKAEGSVVLVAHSGGGTPAAAAAVRLKERVVKVVFVDAYVPLDGVSVDDEMLEANRDASRQSADASPDGSVTLPLEAFQFVMLPGAPPQAQRILFELFVPEPSRYLRDPAHDVDLVAAGVPAAYVLAEEDTVGGLPLPGATFARRAGVEPVAVPGGHMALITHPDEVAAAILAAL
;
A
#
# COMPACT_ATOMS: atom_id res chain seq x y z
N MET A 1 12.73 26.73 -13.66
CA MET A 1 12.26 26.34 -12.32
C MET A 1 12.39 24.84 -12.24
N ALA A 2 13.04 24.27 -11.23
CA ALA A 2 13.08 22.82 -11.05
C ALA A 2 11.64 22.31 -10.98
N ASN A 3 11.33 21.26 -11.75
CA ASN A 3 10.00 20.66 -11.73
C ASN A 3 9.72 20.20 -10.29
N ALA A 4 8.73 20.78 -9.62
CA ALA A 4 8.43 20.44 -8.24
C ALA A 4 8.09 18.95 -8.17
N LEU A 5 8.71 18.22 -7.23
CA LEU A 5 8.39 16.82 -7.00
C LEU A 5 7.27 16.72 -5.96
N HIS A 6 6.23 15.97 -6.29
CA HIS A 6 5.10 15.73 -5.40
C HIS A 6 5.04 14.24 -5.02
N VAL A 7 4.92 13.96 -3.73
CA VAL A 7 4.88 12.60 -3.19
C VAL A 7 3.44 12.25 -2.81
N LEU A 8 2.88 11.24 -3.50
CA LEU A 8 1.55 10.70 -3.22
C LEU A 8 1.67 9.40 -2.44
N PHE A 9 1.08 9.33 -1.26
CA PHE A 9 1.09 8.17 -0.39
C PHE A 9 -0.18 7.33 -0.58
N VAL A 10 -0.01 6.07 -0.97
CA VAL A 10 -1.10 5.11 -1.20
C VAL A 10 -1.12 4.13 -0.03
N PRO A 11 -2.22 4.06 0.75
CA PRO A 11 -2.31 3.18 1.92
C PRO A 11 -2.46 1.72 1.52
N GLY A 12 -2.16 0.81 2.46
CA GLY A 12 -2.44 -0.60 2.36
C GLY A 12 -3.92 -0.95 2.58
N ALA A 13 -4.24 -2.22 2.46
CA ALA A 13 -5.56 -2.75 2.72
C ALA A 13 -6.05 -2.40 4.14
N TRP A 14 -7.34 -2.15 4.28
CA TRP A 14 -8.02 -1.71 5.52
C TRP A 14 -7.58 -0.35 6.06
N LEU A 15 -6.63 0.33 5.43
CA LEU A 15 -6.03 1.58 5.90
C LEU A 15 -6.54 2.78 5.08
N GLY A 16 -6.64 3.92 5.76
CA GLY A 16 -6.81 5.21 5.09
C GLY A 16 -5.52 6.02 5.04
N GLY A 17 -5.57 7.19 4.43
CA GLY A 17 -4.44 8.12 4.35
C GLY A 17 -3.87 8.56 5.69
N TRP A 18 -4.63 8.40 6.77
CA TRP A 18 -4.20 8.65 8.14
C TRP A 18 -2.95 7.84 8.52
N SER A 19 -2.81 6.63 7.98
CA SER A 19 -1.69 5.74 8.29
C SER A 19 -0.34 6.31 7.84
N TRP A 20 -0.34 7.15 6.83
CA TRP A 20 0.84 7.80 6.30
C TRP A 20 1.19 9.14 6.95
N ILE A 21 0.29 9.74 7.78
CA ILE A 21 0.51 11.06 8.36
C ILE A 21 1.88 11.19 9.06
N PRO A 22 2.34 10.22 9.90
CA PRO A 22 3.63 10.33 10.56
C PRO A 22 4.80 10.46 9.58
N VAL A 23 4.82 9.67 8.50
CA VAL A 23 5.88 9.70 7.47
C VAL A 23 5.72 10.93 6.58
N ALA A 24 4.50 11.20 6.09
CA ALA A 24 4.22 12.33 5.19
C ALA A 24 4.59 13.68 5.80
N THR A 25 4.39 13.86 7.11
CA THR A 25 4.81 15.07 7.84
C THR A 25 6.32 15.30 7.75
N ARG A 26 7.12 14.23 7.82
CA ARG A 26 8.60 14.29 7.73
C ARG A 26 9.06 14.60 6.31
N VAL A 27 8.42 13.99 5.32
CA VAL A 27 8.69 14.25 3.89
C VAL A 27 8.31 15.70 3.53
N ALA A 28 7.18 16.21 4.05
CA ALA A 28 6.79 17.61 3.88
C ALA A 28 7.79 18.57 4.54
N ALA A 29 8.30 18.23 5.73
CA ALA A 29 9.32 19.02 6.42
C ALA A 29 10.64 19.10 5.64
N ALA A 30 10.93 18.11 4.78
CA ALA A 30 12.07 18.13 3.86
C ALA A 30 11.82 19.00 2.59
N GLY A 31 10.65 19.62 2.46
CA GLY A 31 10.34 20.59 1.38
C GLY A 31 9.59 20.00 0.18
N TYR A 32 9.11 18.76 0.25
CA TYR A 32 8.32 18.16 -0.81
C TYR A 32 6.82 18.45 -0.65
N GLY A 33 6.11 18.60 -1.78
CA GLY A 33 4.65 18.52 -1.79
C GLY A 33 4.20 17.11 -1.45
N VAL A 34 3.23 16.96 -0.56
CA VAL A 34 2.74 15.63 -0.13
C VAL A 34 1.22 15.55 -0.17
N THR A 35 0.71 14.37 -0.51
CA THR A 35 -0.72 14.04 -0.37
C THR A 35 -0.82 12.59 0.11
N THR A 36 -1.63 12.35 1.15
CA THR A 36 -1.98 11.00 1.61
C THR A 36 -3.37 10.66 1.09
N LEU A 37 -3.48 9.54 0.36
CA LEU A 37 -4.74 9.10 -0.22
C LEU A 37 -5.53 8.21 0.76
N THR A 38 -6.84 8.26 0.65
CA THR A 38 -7.73 7.21 1.15
C THR A 38 -8.44 6.64 -0.06
N LEU A 39 -8.25 5.36 -0.35
CA LEU A 39 -8.86 4.73 -1.52
C LEU A 39 -10.38 4.64 -1.35
N PRO A 40 -11.17 4.59 -2.44
CA PRO A 40 -12.62 4.44 -2.37
C PRO A 40 -13.03 3.26 -1.47
N GLY A 41 -14.03 3.43 -0.64
CA GLY A 41 -14.47 2.41 0.32
C GLY A 41 -13.66 2.34 1.61
N LEU A 42 -12.53 3.05 1.73
CA LEU A 42 -11.64 3.00 2.90
C LEU A 42 -11.75 4.23 3.82
N ALA A 43 -12.69 5.13 3.59
CA ALA A 43 -13.07 6.11 4.58
C ALA A 43 -14.20 5.55 5.49
N PRO A 44 -14.25 5.97 6.76
CA PRO A 44 -15.35 5.60 7.64
C PRO A 44 -16.72 6.00 7.06
N GLY A 45 -17.61 5.02 6.93
CA GLY A 45 -18.97 5.25 6.39
C GLY A 45 -19.10 5.19 4.87
N ASP A 46 -18.02 4.92 4.14
CA ASP A 46 -18.09 4.73 2.69
C ASP A 46 -18.97 3.52 2.32
N ASP A 47 -19.69 3.65 1.21
CA ASP A 47 -20.32 2.51 0.53
C ASP A 47 -19.26 1.74 -0.25
N ARG A 48 -19.18 0.43 -0.02
CA ARG A 48 -18.22 -0.50 -0.66
C ARG A 48 -18.86 -1.35 -1.75
N THR A 49 -20.16 -1.21 -1.90
CA THR A 49 -20.94 -2.04 -2.83
C THR A 49 -20.45 -1.90 -4.27
N GLY A 50 -20.01 -2.99 -4.86
CA GLY A 50 -19.61 -3.05 -6.26
C GLY A 50 -18.28 -2.40 -6.60
N LEU A 51 -17.52 -1.89 -5.61
CA LEU A 51 -16.18 -1.35 -5.85
C LEU A 51 -15.25 -2.44 -6.38
N MET A 52 -14.47 -2.09 -7.39
CA MET A 52 -13.52 -2.94 -8.11
C MET A 52 -12.10 -2.41 -7.93
N LEU A 53 -11.09 -3.24 -8.14
CA LEU A 53 -9.68 -2.80 -8.13
C LEU A 53 -9.46 -1.61 -9.08
N GLU A 54 -10.17 -1.55 -10.20
CA GLU A 54 -10.09 -0.45 -11.15
C GLU A 54 -10.51 0.91 -10.53
N ASP A 55 -11.43 0.92 -9.57
CA ASP A 55 -11.82 2.16 -8.88
C ASP A 55 -10.67 2.69 -8.02
N ALA A 56 -9.92 1.78 -7.36
CA ALA A 56 -8.72 2.16 -6.61
C ALA A 56 -7.61 2.67 -7.55
N ILE A 57 -7.37 1.98 -8.67
CA ILE A 57 -6.39 2.39 -9.68
C ILE A 57 -6.76 3.75 -10.26
N GLY A 58 -8.02 3.93 -10.65
CA GLY A 58 -8.54 5.19 -11.18
C GLY A 58 -8.38 6.35 -10.19
N HIS A 59 -8.64 6.11 -8.90
CA HIS A 59 -8.46 7.12 -7.85
C HIS A 59 -7.00 7.57 -7.70
N VAL A 60 -6.04 6.62 -7.71
CA VAL A 60 -4.61 6.95 -7.69
C VAL A 60 -4.21 7.72 -8.95
N ALA A 61 -4.67 7.28 -10.14
CA ALA A 61 -4.37 7.94 -11.41
C ALA A 61 -4.94 9.37 -11.47
N GLU A 62 -6.13 9.59 -10.93
CA GLU A 62 -6.72 10.93 -10.81
C GLU A 62 -5.89 11.83 -9.90
N ALA A 63 -5.43 11.31 -8.75
CA ALA A 63 -4.57 12.05 -7.83
C ALA A 63 -3.23 12.43 -8.50
N VAL A 64 -2.61 11.51 -9.26
CA VAL A 64 -1.41 11.79 -10.06
C VAL A 64 -1.67 12.92 -11.06
N THR A 65 -2.83 12.90 -11.72
CA THR A 65 -3.19 13.91 -12.73
C THR A 65 -3.38 15.28 -12.11
N LYS A 66 -3.94 15.35 -10.90
CA LYS A 66 -4.19 16.61 -10.16
C LYS A 66 -2.93 17.19 -9.50
N ALA A 67 -1.93 16.36 -9.22
CA ALA A 67 -0.69 16.81 -8.59
C ALA A 67 0.10 17.77 -9.49
N GLU A 68 0.76 18.74 -8.90
CA GLU A 68 1.66 19.63 -9.62
C GLU A 68 3.05 18.98 -9.82
N GLY A 69 3.66 19.18 -10.98
CA GLY A 69 5.01 18.70 -11.28
C GLY A 69 5.09 17.19 -11.54
N SER A 70 6.26 16.61 -11.30
CA SER A 70 6.50 15.18 -11.38
C SER A 70 6.05 14.49 -10.09
N VAL A 71 5.58 13.25 -10.19
CA VAL A 71 5.01 12.52 -9.06
C VAL A 71 5.88 11.31 -8.69
N VAL A 72 6.09 11.13 -7.40
CA VAL A 72 6.54 9.85 -6.82
C VAL A 72 5.35 9.24 -6.09
N LEU A 73 5.04 7.98 -6.41
CA LEU A 73 4.08 7.19 -5.64
C LEU A 73 4.83 6.44 -4.53
N VAL A 74 4.33 6.53 -3.30
CA VAL A 74 4.82 5.75 -2.16
C VAL A 74 3.67 4.86 -1.71
N ALA A 75 3.83 3.55 -1.83
CA ALA A 75 2.76 2.59 -1.58
C ALA A 75 3.12 1.64 -0.44
N HIS A 76 2.14 1.34 0.42
CA HIS A 76 2.26 0.37 1.50
C HIS A 76 1.38 -0.86 1.23
N SER A 77 1.90 -2.06 1.54
CA SER A 77 1.12 -3.29 1.58
C SER A 77 0.27 -3.50 0.30
N GLY A 78 -1.03 -3.78 0.41
CA GLY A 78 -1.96 -3.93 -0.71
C GLY A 78 -2.07 -2.73 -1.65
N GLY A 79 -1.71 -1.52 -1.18
CA GLY A 79 -1.65 -0.32 -2.01
C GLY A 79 -0.62 -0.36 -3.15
N GLY A 80 0.29 -1.34 -3.11
CA GLY A 80 1.26 -1.56 -4.18
C GLY A 80 0.63 -1.85 -5.52
N THR A 81 -0.48 -2.60 -5.56
CA THR A 81 -1.19 -2.93 -6.81
C THR A 81 -1.75 -1.69 -7.52
N PRO A 82 -2.62 -0.87 -6.89
CA PRO A 82 -3.14 0.31 -7.57
C PRO A 82 -2.06 1.34 -7.88
N ALA A 83 -0.99 1.43 -7.07
CA ALA A 83 0.13 2.32 -7.33
C ALA A 83 0.92 1.88 -8.57
N ALA A 84 1.24 0.59 -8.72
CA ALA A 84 1.97 0.07 -9.88
C ALA A 84 1.17 0.28 -11.19
N ALA A 85 -0.12 -0.08 -11.19
CA ALA A 85 -0.97 0.11 -12.36
C ALA A 85 -1.11 1.59 -12.75
N ALA A 86 -1.34 2.49 -11.79
CA ALA A 86 -1.41 3.92 -12.04
C ALA A 86 -0.08 4.48 -12.56
N ALA A 87 1.06 3.98 -12.04
CA ALA A 87 2.38 4.40 -12.47
C ALA A 87 2.65 4.01 -13.94
N VAL A 88 2.30 2.80 -14.34
CA VAL A 88 2.46 2.35 -15.74
C VAL A 88 1.56 3.17 -16.67
N ARG A 89 0.29 3.40 -16.31
CA ARG A 89 -0.65 4.22 -17.09
C ARG A 89 -0.20 5.66 -17.25
N LEU A 90 0.50 6.23 -16.26
CA LEU A 90 0.89 7.64 -16.23
C LEU A 90 2.42 7.81 -16.11
N LYS A 91 3.19 6.93 -16.76
CA LYS A 91 4.66 6.89 -16.71
C LYS A 91 5.35 8.20 -17.11
N GLU A 92 4.69 9.06 -17.87
CA GLU A 92 5.22 10.37 -18.22
C GLU A 92 5.10 11.38 -17.04
N ARG A 93 4.30 11.07 -16.04
CA ARG A 93 4.08 11.88 -14.85
C ARG A 93 4.70 11.26 -13.60
N VAL A 94 4.65 9.92 -13.49
CA VAL A 94 5.20 9.17 -12.37
C VAL A 94 6.66 8.84 -12.65
N VAL A 95 7.55 9.51 -11.93
CA VAL A 95 9.00 9.37 -12.12
C VAL A 95 9.61 8.23 -11.29
N LYS A 96 8.88 7.75 -10.27
CA LYS A 96 9.31 6.63 -9.42
C LYS A 96 8.13 6.07 -8.61
N VAL A 97 8.20 4.76 -8.29
CA VAL A 97 7.38 4.13 -7.26
C VAL A 97 8.28 3.64 -6.13
N VAL A 98 7.96 4.02 -4.89
CA VAL A 98 8.62 3.52 -3.67
C VAL A 98 7.65 2.58 -2.97
N PHE A 99 7.99 1.32 -2.89
CA PHE A 99 7.24 0.31 -2.15
C PHE A 99 7.75 0.24 -0.72
N VAL A 100 6.85 0.25 0.26
CA VAL A 100 7.16 0.11 1.69
C VAL A 100 6.38 -1.08 2.21
N ASP A 101 7.05 -2.18 2.48
CA ASP A 101 6.43 -3.45 2.89
C ASP A 101 5.25 -3.83 1.99
N ALA A 102 5.38 -3.56 0.69
CA ALA A 102 4.26 -3.56 -0.22
C ALA A 102 4.27 -4.75 -1.18
N TYR A 103 3.08 -5.15 -1.55
CA TYR A 103 2.87 -6.11 -2.64
C TYR A 103 3.29 -5.47 -3.98
N VAL A 104 4.12 -6.17 -4.73
CA VAL A 104 4.46 -5.83 -6.11
C VAL A 104 3.75 -6.82 -7.02
N PRO A 105 2.73 -6.38 -7.78
CA PRO A 105 1.88 -7.27 -8.55
C PRO A 105 2.62 -7.92 -9.72
N LEU A 106 2.12 -9.08 -10.13
CA LEU A 106 2.41 -9.70 -11.43
C LEU A 106 1.22 -9.48 -12.35
N ASP A 107 1.48 -9.32 -13.65
CA ASP A 107 0.42 -9.09 -14.63
C ASP A 107 -0.55 -10.26 -14.68
N GLY A 108 -1.85 -9.97 -14.59
CA GLY A 108 -2.92 -10.96 -14.60
C GLY A 108 -3.07 -11.79 -13.32
N VAL A 109 -2.34 -11.45 -12.23
CA VAL A 109 -2.39 -12.16 -10.94
C VAL A 109 -3.01 -11.26 -9.89
N SER A 110 -3.94 -11.80 -9.10
CA SER A 110 -4.53 -11.12 -7.96
C SER A 110 -3.73 -11.37 -6.67
N VAL A 111 -3.96 -10.55 -5.64
CA VAL A 111 -3.40 -10.81 -4.30
C VAL A 111 -3.92 -12.14 -3.74
N ASP A 112 -5.20 -12.44 -3.95
CA ASP A 112 -5.83 -13.70 -3.52
C ASP A 112 -5.13 -14.93 -4.11
N ASP A 113 -4.64 -14.87 -5.35
CA ASP A 113 -3.97 -16.00 -6.02
C ASP A 113 -2.64 -16.36 -5.35
N GLU A 114 -2.03 -15.42 -4.64
CA GLU A 114 -0.75 -15.61 -3.94
C GLU A 114 -0.91 -15.80 -2.42
N MET A 115 -2.13 -15.73 -1.89
CA MET A 115 -2.41 -16.04 -0.49
C MET A 115 -2.31 -17.54 -0.21
N LEU A 116 -1.97 -17.88 1.03
CA LEU A 116 -2.20 -19.24 1.54
C LEU A 116 -3.70 -19.59 1.40
N GLU A 117 -4.01 -20.82 1.02
CA GLU A 117 -5.39 -21.27 0.80
C GLU A 117 -6.31 -20.95 1.99
N ALA A 118 -5.85 -21.20 3.22
CA ALA A 118 -6.64 -20.89 4.42
C ALA A 118 -6.95 -19.40 4.58
N ASN A 119 -6.01 -18.50 4.25
CA ASN A 119 -6.21 -17.06 4.33
C ASN A 119 -7.15 -16.58 3.22
N ARG A 120 -7.00 -17.11 2.01
CA ARG A 120 -7.89 -16.83 0.87
C ARG A 120 -9.31 -17.27 1.17
N ASP A 121 -9.51 -18.46 1.72
CA ASP A 121 -10.83 -18.98 2.04
C ASP A 121 -11.49 -18.17 3.17
N ALA A 122 -10.73 -17.77 4.20
CA ALA A 122 -11.22 -16.89 5.26
C ALA A 122 -11.60 -15.51 4.70
N SER A 123 -10.81 -14.93 3.80
CA SER A 123 -11.11 -13.67 3.11
C SER A 123 -12.43 -13.78 2.31
N ARG A 124 -12.58 -14.85 1.54
CA ARG A 124 -13.79 -15.11 0.75
C ARG A 124 -15.03 -15.29 1.62
N GLN A 125 -14.90 -16.07 2.68
CA GLN A 125 -15.99 -16.26 3.66
C GLN A 125 -16.41 -14.94 4.32
N SER A 126 -15.43 -14.10 4.70
CA SER A 126 -15.69 -12.77 5.26
C SER A 126 -16.49 -11.90 4.28
N ALA A 127 -16.09 -11.86 3.01
CA ALA A 127 -16.77 -11.09 1.98
C ALA A 127 -18.19 -11.60 1.70
N ASP A 128 -18.38 -12.94 1.65
CA ASP A 128 -19.68 -13.55 1.39
C ASP A 128 -20.66 -13.32 2.56
N ALA A 129 -20.14 -13.15 3.77
CA ALA A 129 -20.95 -12.83 4.96
C ALA A 129 -21.25 -11.31 5.10
N SER A 130 -20.53 -10.46 4.37
CA SER A 130 -20.70 -9.01 4.41
C SER A 130 -21.80 -8.52 3.46
N PRO A 131 -22.68 -7.61 3.88
CA PRO A 131 -23.73 -7.05 3.02
C PRO A 131 -23.22 -6.30 1.79
N ASP A 132 -22.03 -5.71 1.88
CA ASP A 132 -21.38 -4.91 0.83
C ASP A 132 -20.20 -5.64 0.16
N GLY A 133 -20.03 -6.94 0.44
CA GLY A 133 -18.96 -7.75 -0.13
C GLY A 133 -17.55 -7.38 0.36
N SER A 134 -17.43 -6.74 1.51
CA SER A 134 -16.15 -6.34 2.08
C SER A 134 -15.51 -7.41 2.97
N VAL A 135 -14.20 -7.31 3.16
CA VAL A 135 -13.39 -8.19 4.01
C VAL A 135 -12.97 -7.44 5.26
N THR A 136 -13.33 -7.98 6.42
CA THR A 136 -12.88 -7.45 7.71
C THR A 136 -11.59 -8.15 8.15
N LEU A 137 -10.59 -7.37 8.58
CA LEU A 137 -9.39 -7.92 9.21
C LEU A 137 -9.74 -8.42 10.63
N PRO A 138 -9.49 -9.70 10.97
CA PRO A 138 -9.67 -10.18 12.34
C PRO A 138 -8.71 -9.50 13.32
N LEU A 139 -9.17 -9.23 14.55
CA LEU A 139 -8.34 -8.60 15.58
C LEU A 139 -7.06 -9.41 15.86
N GLU A 140 -7.15 -10.72 15.89
CA GLU A 140 -6.00 -11.61 16.08
C GLU A 140 -4.97 -11.44 14.96
N ALA A 141 -5.40 -11.37 13.70
CA ALA A 141 -4.51 -11.13 12.58
C ALA A 141 -3.84 -9.75 12.69
N PHE A 142 -4.59 -8.72 13.11
CA PHE A 142 -4.00 -7.42 13.39
C PHE A 142 -2.94 -7.49 14.49
N GLN A 143 -3.23 -8.15 15.61
CA GLN A 143 -2.35 -8.21 16.77
C GLN A 143 -1.06 -9.00 16.51
N PHE A 144 -1.15 -10.11 15.76
CA PHE A 144 -0.03 -11.03 15.59
C PHE A 144 0.73 -10.87 14.28
N VAL A 145 0.11 -10.26 13.26
CA VAL A 145 0.73 -10.07 11.93
C VAL A 145 1.02 -8.61 11.65
N MET A 146 0.02 -7.73 11.83
CA MET A 146 0.18 -6.32 11.45
C MET A 146 1.00 -5.53 12.48
N LEU A 147 0.73 -5.74 13.77
CA LEU A 147 1.36 -4.97 14.86
C LEU A 147 1.77 -5.87 16.04
N PRO A 148 2.62 -6.89 15.82
CA PRO A 148 3.08 -7.76 16.90
C PRO A 148 3.91 -6.97 17.92
N GLY A 149 3.82 -7.40 19.20
CA GLY A 149 4.63 -6.83 20.29
C GLY A 149 4.25 -5.43 20.77
N ALA A 150 3.34 -4.74 20.13
CA ALA A 150 2.86 -3.44 20.62
C ALA A 150 1.97 -3.61 21.87
N PRO A 151 1.93 -2.61 22.78
CA PRO A 151 1.04 -2.65 23.93
C PRO A 151 -0.42 -2.90 23.52
N PRO A 152 -1.17 -3.76 24.24
CA PRO A 152 -2.54 -4.13 23.85
C PRO A 152 -3.49 -2.94 23.68
N GLN A 153 -3.31 -1.88 24.47
CA GLN A 153 -4.10 -0.66 24.33
C GLN A 153 -3.81 0.08 23.02
N ALA A 154 -2.54 0.14 22.61
CA ALA A 154 -2.15 0.76 21.32
C ALA A 154 -2.70 -0.06 20.16
N GLN A 155 -2.58 -1.40 20.22
CA GLN A 155 -3.17 -2.28 19.21
C GLN A 155 -4.68 -2.05 19.07
N ARG A 156 -5.42 -1.94 20.19
CA ARG A 156 -6.87 -1.73 20.16
C ARG A 156 -7.23 -0.38 19.55
N ILE A 157 -6.56 0.71 19.95
CA ILE A 157 -6.81 2.06 19.42
C ILE A 157 -6.54 2.11 17.91
N LEU A 158 -5.45 1.51 17.45
CA LEU A 158 -5.13 1.47 16.01
C LEU A 158 -6.11 0.59 15.25
N PHE A 159 -6.51 -0.55 15.81
CA PHE A 159 -7.48 -1.45 15.18
C PHE A 159 -8.85 -0.77 14.94
N GLU A 160 -9.28 0.12 15.84
CA GLU A 160 -10.53 0.89 15.66
C GLU A 160 -10.49 1.86 14.47
N LEU A 161 -9.31 2.16 13.92
CA LEU A 161 -9.16 2.99 12.72
C LEU A 161 -9.19 2.18 11.41
N PHE A 162 -9.12 0.85 11.50
CA PHE A 162 -9.22 -0.03 10.35
C PHE A 162 -10.68 -0.14 9.90
N VAL A 163 -10.87 -0.15 8.60
CA VAL A 163 -12.19 -0.30 7.98
C VAL A 163 -12.21 -1.54 7.09
N PRO A 164 -13.37 -2.16 6.82
CA PRO A 164 -13.45 -3.29 5.92
C PRO A 164 -12.93 -2.93 4.52
N GLU A 165 -12.21 -3.86 3.88
CA GLU A 165 -11.65 -3.73 2.54
C GLU A 165 -12.65 -4.18 1.48
N PRO A 166 -12.89 -3.46 0.38
CA PRO A 166 -13.62 -4.00 -0.76
C PRO A 166 -12.93 -5.27 -1.26
N SER A 167 -13.62 -6.42 -1.23
CA SER A 167 -12.99 -7.72 -1.52
C SER A 167 -12.36 -7.79 -2.91
N ARG A 168 -12.89 -7.06 -3.87
CA ARG A 168 -12.36 -7.03 -5.23
C ARG A 168 -11.01 -6.35 -5.35
N TYR A 169 -10.57 -5.55 -4.36
CA TYR A 169 -9.21 -5.02 -4.32
C TYR A 169 -8.17 -6.12 -4.11
N LEU A 170 -8.57 -7.24 -3.49
CA LEU A 170 -7.72 -8.40 -3.29
C LEU A 170 -7.91 -9.47 -4.39
N ARG A 171 -9.14 -9.57 -4.95
CA ARG A 171 -9.56 -10.66 -5.86
C ARG A 171 -9.41 -10.34 -7.33
N ASP A 172 -9.50 -9.06 -7.72
CA ASP A 172 -9.39 -8.70 -9.12
C ASP A 172 -7.91 -8.80 -9.55
N PRO A 173 -7.61 -9.44 -10.68
CA PRO A 173 -6.27 -9.42 -11.24
C PRO A 173 -5.94 -8.01 -11.73
N ALA A 174 -4.71 -7.59 -11.53
CA ALA A 174 -4.21 -6.33 -12.07
C ALA A 174 -3.52 -6.58 -13.43
N HIS A 175 -3.70 -5.65 -14.36
CA HIS A 175 -3.06 -5.67 -15.67
C HIS A 175 -2.24 -4.41 -15.90
N ASP A 176 -1.25 -4.49 -16.79
CA ASP A 176 -0.34 -3.38 -17.10
C ASP A 176 0.37 -2.86 -15.83
N VAL A 177 0.99 -3.78 -15.09
CA VAL A 177 1.62 -3.49 -13.78
C VAL A 177 3.14 -3.67 -13.76
N ASP A 178 3.73 -4.11 -14.87
CA ASP A 178 5.18 -4.35 -14.96
C ASP A 178 5.96 -3.03 -15.10
N LEU A 179 6.43 -2.51 -13.96
CA LEU A 179 7.21 -1.28 -13.89
C LEU A 179 8.53 -1.40 -14.66
N VAL A 180 9.17 -2.57 -14.63
CA VAL A 180 10.45 -2.80 -15.31
C VAL A 180 10.27 -2.72 -16.82
N ALA A 181 9.27 -3.42 -17.36
CA ALA A 181 8.95 -3.37 -18.79
C ALA A 181 8.46 -1.98 -19.21
N ALA A 182 7.76 -1.26 -18.35
CA ALA A 182 7.28 0.10 -18.62
C ALA A 182 8.40 1.17 -18.53
N GLY A 183 9.57 0.82 -17.95
CA GLY A 183 10.67 1.74 -17.72
C GLY A 183 10.43 2.73 -16.57
N VAL A 184 9.54 2.40 -15.63
CA VAL A 184 9.27 3.21 -14.44
C VAL A 184 10.23 2.81 -13.33
N PRO A 185 11.10 3.72 -12.82
CA PRO A 185 12.00 3.42 -11.74
C PRO A 185 11.25 3.03 -10.45
N ALA A 186 11.83 2.09 -9.69
CA ALA A 186 11.30 1.69 -8.41
C ALA A 186 12.36 1.77 -7.29
N ALA A 187 11.89 1.76 -6.05
CA ALA A 187 12.66 1.48 -4.84
C ALA A 187 11.81 0.63 -3.90
N TYR A 188 12.45 -0.12 -3.01
CA TYR A 188 11.74 -0.95 -2.04
C TYR A 188 12.33 -0.73 -0.64
N VAL A 189 11.48 -0.39 0.30
CA VAL A 189 11.80 -0.29 1.74
C VAL A 189 11.17 -1.49 2.41
N LEU A 190 11.97 -2.26 3.15
CA LEU A 190 11.55 -3.50 3.82
C LEU A 190 11.83 -3.40 5.30
N ALA A 191 10.80 -3.50 6.12
CA ALA A 191 10.96 -3.62 7.56
C ALA A 191 11.51 -5.01 7.90
N GLU A 192 12.53 -5.06 8.78
CA GLU A 192 13.30 -6.28 9.08
C GLU A 192 12.46 -7.40 9.69
N GLU A 193 11.38 -7.04 10.40
CA GLU A 193 10.48 -7.99 11.06
C GLU A 193 9.18 -8.19 10.28
N ASP A 194 9.05 -7.62 9.06
CA ASP A 194 7.83 -7.76 8.27
C ASP A 194 7.71 -9.13 7.62
N THR A 195 6.52 -9.71 7.73
CA THR A 195 6.10 -10.92 7.02
C THR A 195 5.18 -10.62 5.82
N VAL A 196 5.20 -9.37 5.34
CA VAL A 196 4.41 -8.85 4.21
C VAL A 196 2.93 -9.23 4.32
N GLY A 197 2.32 -8.80 5.44
CA GLY A 197 0.89 -8.99 5.66
C GLY A 197 0.45 -10.47 5.73
N GLY A 198 1.38 -11.38 6.05
CA GLY A 198 1.10 -12.82 6.15
C GLY A 198 1.05 -13.55 4.81
N LEU A 199 1.56 -12.95 3.73
CA LEU A 199 1.76 -13.68 2.47
C LEU A 199 2.89 -14.71 2.61
N PRO A 200 2.82 -15.86 1.91
CA PRO A 200 3.82 -16.93 2.01
C PRO A 200 5.14 -16.60 1.29
N LEU A 201 5.31 -15.36 0.87
CA LEU A 201 6.46 -14.90 0.10
C LEU A 201 7.34 -13.96 0.93
N PRO A 202 8.67 -14.14 0.93
CA PRO A 202 9.57 -13.17 1.57
C PRO A 202 9.46 -11.78 0.92
N GLY A 203 9.56 -10.72 1.71
CA GLY A 203 9.55 -9.33 1.23
C GLY A 203 10.57 -9.05 0.13
N ALA A 204 11.76 -9.67 0.19
CA ALA A 204 12.77 -9.61 -0.87
C ALA A 204 12.28 -10.15 -2.23
N THR A 205 11.23 -10.98 -2.28
CA THR A 205 10.62 -11.41 -3.54
C THR A 205 9.94 -10.26 -4.26
N PHE A 206 9.24 -9.42 -3.50
CA PHE A 206 8.58 -8.24 -4.07
C PHE A 206 9.58 -7.19 -4.54
N ALA A 207 10.69 -6.98 -3.80
CA ALA A 207 11.78 -6.10 -4.26
C ALA A 207 12.37 -6.59 -5.60
N ARG A 208 12.60 -7.91 -5.75
CA ARG A 208 13.07 -8.48 -7.02
C ARG A 208 12.07 -8.31 -8.18
N ARG A 209 10.76 -8.38 -7.93
CA ARG A 209 9.73 -8.08 -8.94
C ARG A 209 9.81 -6.63 -9.41
N ALA A 210 10.13 -5.72 -8.50
CA ALA A 210 10.37 -4.32 -8.82
C ALA A 210 11.74 -4.06 -9.46
N GLY A 211 12.59 -5.10 -9.60
CA GLY A 211 13.93 -4.99 -10.21
C GLY A 211 14.95 -4.31 -9.29
N VAL A 212 14.77 -4.33 -7.97
CA VAL A 212 15.63 -3.60 -7.01
C VAL A 212 16.01 -4.47 -5.81
N GLU A 213 17.08 -4.06 -5.11
CA GLU A 213 17.41 -4.57 -3.79
C GLU A 213 16.67 -3.73 -2.73
N PRO A 214 16.16 -4.35 -1.67
CA PRO A 214 15.44 -3.62 -0.63
C PRO A 214 16.42 -2.85 0.28
N VAL A 215 15.96 -1.67 0.74
CA VAL A 215 16.58 -0.94 1.83
C VAL A 215 15.89 -1.35 3.13
N ALA A 216 16.65 -1.90 4.07
CA ALA A 216 16.12 -2.36 5.35
C ALA A 216 15.83 -1.19 6.30
N VAL A 217 14.73 -1.28 7.03
CA VAL A 217 14.39 -0.38 8.15
C VAL A 217 13.94 -1.22 9.35
N PRO A 218 14.08 -0.73 10.60
CA PRO A 218 13.59 -1.45 11.76
C PRO A 218 12.06 -1.55 11.79
N GLY A 219 11.53 -2.53 12.50
CA GLY A 219 10.10 -2.75 12.74
C GLY A 219 9.47 -3.81 11.85
N GLY A 220 8.16 -3.94 11.93
CA GLY A 220 7.33 -4.88 11.17
C GLY A 220 6.41 -4.18 10.19
N HIS A 221 5.32 -4.86 9.80
CA HIS A 221 4.42 -4.40 8.74
C HIS A 221 3.88 -2.96 8.91
N MET A 222 3.74 -2.50 10.15
CA MET A 222 3.29 -1.13 10.45
C MET A 222 4.46 -0.17 10.75
N ALA A 223 5.66 -0.40 10.18
CA ALA A 223 6.82 0.46 10.37
C ALA A 223 6.55 1.94 10.01
N LEU A 224 5.68 2.22 9.06
CA LEU A 224 5.23 3.57 8.73
C LEU A 224 4.60 4.32 9.92
N ILE A 225 4.10 3.60 10.94
CA ILE A 225 3.54 4.16 12.19
C ILE A 225 4.53 4.03 13.34
N THR A 226 5.20 2.87 13.48
CA THR A 226 6.06 2.57 14.64
C THR A 226 7.47 3.14 14.50
N HIS A 227 7.98 3.25 13.27
CA HIS A 227 9.35 3.72 12.93
C HIS A 227 9.30 4.79 11.81
N PRO A 228 8.48 5.85 11.98
CA PRO A 228 8.23 6.79 10.88
C PRO A 228 9.46 7.63 10.49
N ASP A 229 10.45 7.79 11.39
CA ASP A 229 11.69 8.52 11.10
C ASP A 229 12.55 7.73 10.11
N GLU A 230 12.71 6.43 10.35
CA GLU A 230 13.53 5.53 9.53
C GLU A 230 12.87 5.30 8.17
N VAL A 231 11.56 5.08 8.15
CA VAL A 231 10.79 4.93 6.90
C VAL A 231 10.86 6.22 6.06
N ALA A 232 10.68 7.39 6.70
CA ALA A 232 10.79 8.66 5.98
C ALA A 232 12.21 8.91 5.45
N ALA A 233 13.25 8.58 6.23
CA ALA A 233 14.63 8.71 5.79
C ALA A 233 14.94 7.82 4.58
N ALA A 234 14.45 6.55 4.58
CA ALA A 234 14.61 5.63 3.46
C ALA A 234 13.87 6.12 2.20
N ILE A 235 12.65 6.65 2.35
CA ILE A 235 11.91 7.26 1.25
C ILE A 235 12.65 8.46 0.70
N LEU A 236 13.09 9.41 1.55
CA LEU A 236 13.81 10.62 1.14
C LEU A 236 15.13 10.29 0.41
N ALA A 237 15.83 9.24 0.83
CA ALA A 237 17.02 8.76 0.14
C ALA A 237 16.74 8.16 -1.24
N ALA A 238 15.51 7.71 -1.47
CA ALA A 238 15.07 7.16 -2.76
C ALA A 238 14.51 8.21 -3.72
N LEU A 239 14.17 9.43 -3.26
CA LEU A 239 13.67 10.53 -4.11
C LEU A 239 14.77 11.13 -4.98
#